data_b3c2e4946defc20253af82634645c03d
#
_entry.id   b3c2e4946defc20253af82634645c03d
#
_cell.length_a   1.000
_cell.length_b   1.000
_cell.length_c   1.000
_cell.angle_alpha   90.00
_cell.angle_beta   90.00
_cell.angle_gamma   90.00
#
_symmetry.space_group_name_H-M   'P 1'
#
loop_
_entity.id
_entity.type
_entity.pdbx_description
1 polymer ?
#
loop_
_entity_poly.entity_id
_entity_poly.type
_entity_poly.pdbx_seq_one_letter_code
_entity_poly.pdbx_strand_id
1 'polypeptide(L)'
;MTGVALIIAFVLAIIVMIVAISKFKVHPFLAIMAVSLILAMMAGIPFVDTVKPDGTKVSGIPTVIGAGFSGTFSSIGIVIILGALIGSVLEKTGAALKLADMVIKVVGKKRPELAIELMGWVVSIPVFCDSGFVILNPIRKALVKRTAVSSVAMTVALSAGLYISHVFIPPTPGPIAAANTLGVGDNLLLVMGLGVVCSIFPLIAGLVYAKFIGKRVKSADEVTDNGEVTKTYEELVAEYGKLPNGFNALAPILVPIILMALGSISSMAGWTGALDIACQFLGKPIIALAVGTIFAVIQLATAHKMSDFYNITNETLKIVGPILFVTAAGGVLGKVISSSSMVAFITQHAEVLSAVGIFFPFLLAAILKTAQGSSTVAITTTAGIIAPLLGALGLASPVKTVLCVMAIGAGAMTVSHANDSYFWVVTNFGDMDPEQGYKTQTVCTLIMGIAAMAEIFILSLIL
;
A
#
# COMPACT_ATOMS: atom_id res chain seq x y z
N MET A 1 7.09 14.17 31.17
CA MET A 1 7.18 15.40 30.33
C MET A 1 5.80 15.81 29.85
N THR A 2 5.55 17.10 29.65
CA THR A 2 4.27 17.64 29.14
C THR A 2 4.53 18.82 28.20
N GLY A 3 3.53 19.22 27.43
CA GLY A 3 3.61 20.37 26.55
C GLY A 3 4.71 20.31 25.48
N VAL A 4 5.38 21.44 25.24
CA VAL A 4 6.43 21.55 24.20
C VAL A 4 7.57 20.55 24.40
N ALA A 5 7.98 20.28 25.64
CA ALA A 5 9.06 19.33 25.93
C ALA A 5 8.71 17.90 25.46
N LEU A 6 7.44 17.48 25.58
CA LEU A 6 6.98 16.18 25.09
C LEU A 6 6.93 16.15 23.54
N ILE A 7 6.56 17.25 22.90
CA ILE A 7 6.60 17.36 21.41
C ILE A 7 8.04 17.26 20.90
N ILE A 8 8.99 17.95 21.53
CA ILE A 8 10.41 17.84 21.18
C ILE A 8 10.91 16.41 21.36
N ALA A 9 10.55 15.76 22.49
CA ALA A 9 10.90 14.37 22.74
C ALA A 9 10.33 13.43 21.68
N PHE A 10 9.08 13.65 21.24
CA PHE A 10 8.45 12.89 20.16
C PHE A 10 9.18 13.07 18.82
N VAL A 11 9.49 14.31 18.43
CA VAL A 11 10.24 14.58 17.18
C VAL A 11 11.62 13.92 17.23
N LEU A 12 12.33 14.04 18.36
CA LEU A 12 13.62 13.37 18.55
C LEU A 12 13.49 11.85 18.51
N ALA A 13 12.43 11.29 19.09
CA ALA A 13 12.14 9.86 19.05
C ALA A 13 11.92 9.37 17.59
N ILE A 14 11.20 10.12 16.77
CA ILE A 14 11.05 9.82 15.33
C ILE A 14 12.40 9.89 14.61
N ILE A 15 13.22 10.91 14.87
CA ILE A 15 14.55 11.03 14.27
C ILE A 15 15.43 9.84 14.67
N VAL A 16 15.46 9.46 15.97
CA VAL A 16 16.20 8.31 16.46
C VAL A 16 15.71 7.01 15.78
N MET A 17 14.41 6.84 15.66
CA MET A 17 13.81 5.70 14.95
C MET A 17 14.28 5.63 13.48
N ILE A 18 14.24 6.75 12.77
CA ILE A 18 14.71 6.83 11.39
C ILE A 18 16.19 6.48 11.28
N VAL A 19 17.04 7.04 12.14
CA VAL A 19 18.48 6.76 12.17
C VAL A 19 18.75 5.29 12.53
N ALA A 20 18.04 4.73 13.51
CA ALA A 20 18.16 3.32 13.88
C ALA A 20 17.87 2.39 12.71
N ILE A 21 16.79 2.65 11.97
CA ILE A 21 16.39 1.84 10.81
C ILE A 21 17.35 2.05 9.64
N SER A 22 17.64 3.30 9.25
CA SER A 22 18.40 3.61 8.04
C SER A 22 19.91 3.36 8.19
N LYS A 23 20.53 3.88 9.25
CA LYS A 23 21.98 3.82 9.46
C LYS A 23 22.42 2.54 10.18
N PHE A 24 21.73 2.17 11.27
CA PHE A 24 22.08 1.01 12.07
C PHE A 24 21.41 -0.29 11.61
N LYS A 25 20.54 -0.23 10.59
CA LYS A 25 19.83 -1.38 10.02
C LYS A 25 19.02 -2.18 11.04
N VAL A 26 18.55 -1.52 12.08
CA VAL A 26 17.65 -2.13 13.07
C VAL A 26 16.32 -2.44 12.40
N HIS A 27 15.78 -3.62 12.65
CA HIS A 27 14.49 -4.02 12.07
C HIS A 27 13.39 -3.03 12.49
N PRO A 28 12.53 -2.53 11.56
CA PRO A 28 11.52 -1.50 11.85
C PRO A 28 10.64 -1.83 13.04
N PHE A 29 10.20 -3.09 13.18
CA PHE A 29 9.43 -3.54 14.33
C PHE A 29 10.12 -3.22 15.67
N LEU A 30 11.40 -3.59 15.79
CA LEU A 30 12.17 -3.36 17.03
C LEU A 30 12.41 -1.87 17.29
N ALA A 31 12.72 -1.11 16.25
CA ALA A 31 12.93 0.33 16.36
C ALA A 31 11.66 1.06 16.84
N ILE A 32 10.51 0.75 16.27
CA ILE A 32 9.22 1.34 16.65
C ILE A 32 8.86 0.94 18.09
N MET A 33 9.02 -0.34 18.44
CA MET A 33 8.72 -0.83 19.80
C MET A 33 9.61 -0.18 20.86
N ALA A 34 10.93 -0.10 20.62
CA ALA A 34 11.87 0.54 21.55
C ALA A 34 11.56 2.03 21.74
N VAL A 35 11.31 2.76 20.63
CA VAL A 35 10.96 4.17 20.67
C VAL A 35 9.61 4.37 21.38
N SER A 36 8.63 3.52 21.15
CA SER A 36 7.33 3.56 21.82
C SER A 36 7.47 3.38 23.34
N LEU A 37 8.31 2.44 23.77
CA LEU A 37 8.58 2.21 25.21
C LEU A 37 9.25 3.43 25.85
N ILE A 38 10.29 3.97 25.23
CA ILE A 38 10.99 5.16 25.72
C ILE A 38 10.04 6.36 25.77
N LEU A 39 9.25 6.58 24.73
CA LEU A 39 8.28 7.67 24.66
C LEU A 39 7.20 7.53 25.73
N ALA A 40 6.72 6.30 26.01
CA ALA A 40 5.74 6.04 27.06
C ALA A 40 6.28 6.44 28.44
N MET A 41 7.54 6.10 28.75
CA MET A 41 8.20 6.51 29.99
C MET A 41 8.37 8.04 30.06
N MET A 42 8.81 8.67 28.99
CA MET A 42 8.99 10.14 28.92
C MET A 42 7.66 10.89 29.02
N ALA A 43 6.59 10.33 28.48
CA ALA A 43 5.24 10.87 28.57
C ALA A 43 4.60 10.75 29.96
N GLY A 44 5.25 10.01 30.88
CA GLY A 44 4.75 9.82 32.24
C GLY A 44 3.59 8.83 32.35
N ILE A 45 3.47 7.90 31.40
CA ILE A 45 2.53 6.78 31.53
C ILE A 45 3.02 5.90 32.70
N PRO A 46 2.14 5.48 33.62
CA PRO A 46 2.53 4.66 34.77
C PRO A 46 3.21 3.36 34.35
N PHE A 47 4.22 2.90 35.12
CA PHE A 47 4.89 1.64 34.83
C PHE A 47 3.96 0.42 34.93
N VAL A 48 2.96 0.49 35.83
CA VAL A 48 1.94 -0.54 36.04
C VAL A 48 0.57 0.12 36.08
N ASP A 49 -0.48 -0.69 35.90
CA ASP A 49 -1.87 -0.20 36.03
C ASP A 49 -2.10 0.37 37.41
N THR A 50 -2.75 1.54 37.48
CA THR A 50 -3.03 2.27 38.72
C THR A 50 -4.50 2.68 38.77
N VAL A 51 -4.99 3.00 39.96
CA VAL A 51 -6.34 3.54 40.17
C VAL A 51 -6.18 4.90 40.85
N LYS A 52 -6.74 5.94 40.25
CA LYS A 52 -6.77 7.29 40.84
C LYS A 52 -7.69 7.33 42.06
N PRO A 53 -7.54 8.36 42.94
CA PRO A 53 -8.43 8.53 44.10
C PRO A 53 -9.92 8.62 43.78
N ASP A 54 -10.27 9.03 42.55
CA ASP A 54 -11.62 9.10 42.03
C ASP A 54 -12.17 7.76 41.50
N GLY A 55 -11.39 6.66 41.64
CA GLY A 55 -11.75 5.34 41.12
C GLY A 55 -11.42 5.11 39.64
N THR A 56 -10.90 6.10 38.91
CA THR A 56 -10.56 5.98 37.49
C THR A 56 -9.34 5.07 37.31
N LYS A 57 -9.49 4.02 36.52
CA LYS A 57 -8.38 3.12 36.14
C LYS A 57 -7.47 3.80 35.12
N VAL A 58 -6.16 3.80 35.36
CA VAL A 58 -5.15 4.31 34.45
C VAL A 58 -4.26 3.15 34.02
N SER A 59 -4.24 2.88 32.72
CA SER A 59 -3.43 1.80 32.16
C SER A 59 -1.94 2.12 32.24
N GLY A 60 -1.17 1.14 32.69
CA GLY A 60 0.29 1.19 32.70
C GLY A 60 0.90 0.90 31.32
N ILE A 61 2.22 1.09 31.22
CA ILE A 61 2.97 0.90 29.96
C ILE A 61 2.72 -0.48 29.33
N PRO A 62 2.79 -1.62 30.04
CA PRO A 62 2.54 -2.92 29.45
C PRO A 62 1.13 -3.05 28.87
N THR A 63 0.11 -2.54 29.58
CA THR A 63 -1.30 -2.57 29.12
C THR A 63 -1.50 -1.69 27.91
N VAL A 64 -0.90 -0.49 27.86
CA VAL A 64 -0.97 0.41 26.70
C VAL A 64 -0.30 -0.22 25.47
N ILE A 65 0.88 -0.81 25.64
CA ILE A 65 1.60 -1.51 24.56
C ILE A 65 0.78 -2.70 24.07
N GLY A 66 0.30 -3.55 24.98
CA GLY A 66 -0.51 -4.73 24.64
C GLY A 66 -1.81 -4.34 23.90
N ALA A 67 -2.50 -3.31 24.37
CA ALA A 67 -3.72 -2.81 23.72
C ALA A 67 -3.46 -2.22 22.33
N GLY A 68 -2.37 -1.47 22.15
CA GLY A 68 -1.98 -0.94 20.83
C GLY A 68 -1.66 -2.05 19.83
N PHE A 69 -0.91 -3.05 20.27
CA PHE A 69 -0.53 -4.20 19.45
C PHE A 69 -1.75 -5.06 19.08
N SER A 70 -2.48 -5.54 20.09
CA SER A 70 -3.62 -6.44 19.88
C SER A 70 -4.77 -5.76 19.14
N GLY A 71 -5.05 -4.49 19.44
CA GLY A 71 -6.11 -3.72 18.76
C GLY A 71 -5.86 -3.63 17.26
N THR A 72 -4.64 -3.29 16.84
CA THR A 72 -4.26 -3.24 15.43
C THR A 72 -4.32 -4.63 14.80
N PHE A 73 -3.74 -5.64 15.45
CA PHE A 73 -3.72 -7.00 14.91
C PHE A 73 -5.14 -7.57 14.72
N SER A 74 -6.05 -7.32 15.67
CA SER A 74 -7.45 -7.75 15.60
C SER A 74 -8.23 -7.06 14.48
N SER A 75 -7.96 -5.77 14.25
CA SER A 75 -8.73 -4.98 13.27
C SER A 75 -8.37 -5.31 11.83
N ILE A 76 -7.10 -5.56 11.53
CA ILE A 76 -6.61 -5.65 10.15
C ILE A 76 -5.92 -6.97 9.79
N GLY A 77 -5.52 -7.79 10.76
CA GLY A 77 -4.69 -8.97 10.51
C GLY A 77 -5.31 -9.93 9.50
N ILE A 78 -6.58 -10.30 9.72
CA ILE A 78 -7.31 -11.22 8.83
C ILE A 78 -7.50 -10.60 7.43
N VAL A 79 -7.82 -9.31 7.36
CA VAL A 79 -8.07 -8.60 6.10
C VAL A 79 -6.81 -8.58 5.22
N ILE A 80 -5.65 -8.30 5.82
CA ILE A 80 -4.36 -8.32 5.11
C ILE A 80 -4.01 -9.74 4.63
N ILE A 81 -4.20 -10.77 5.48
CA ILE A 81 -3.91 -12.17 5.11
C ILE A 81 -4.78 -12.61 3.93
N LEU A 82 -6.10 -12.36 4.00
CA LEU A 82 -7.02 -12.76 2.93
C LEU A 82 -6.75 -12.02 1.62
N GLY A 83 -6.50 -10.71 1.70
CA GLY A 83 -6.15 -9.91 0.52
C GLY A 83 -4.87 -10.40 -0.17
N ALA A 84 -3.81 -10.65 0.61
CA ALA A 84 -2.56 -11.18 0.09
C ALA A 84 -2.71 -12.60 -0.47
N LEU A 85 -3.52 -13.46 0.16
CA LEU A 85 -3.78 -14.82 -0.31
C LEU A 85 -4.49 -14.81 -1.68
N ILE A 86 -5.49 -13.94 -1.86
CA ILE A 86 -6.12 -13.73 -3.16
C ILE A 86 -5.05 -13.38 -4.20
N GLY A 87 -4.19 -12.39 -3.92
CA GLY A 87 -3.11 -11.98 -4.80
C GLY A 87 -2.17 -13.13 -5.18
N SER A 88 -1.71 -13.90 -4.19
CA SER A 88 -0.81 -15.05 -4.42
C SER A 88 -1.46 -16.15 -5.27
N VAL A 89 -2.74 -16.41 -5.10
CA VAL A 89 -3.47 -17.39 -5.94
C VAL A 89 -3.61 -16.88 -7.37
N LEU A 90 -3.95 -15.60 -7.57
CA LEU A 90 -4.05 -14.99 -8.90
C LEU A 90 -2.71 -15.04 -9.65
N GLU A 91 -1.60 -14.86 -8.95
CA GLU A 91 -0.26 -15.03 -9.48
C GLU A 91 -0.02 -16.48 -9.94
N LYS A 92 -0.26 -17.46 -9.08
CA LYS A 92 0.00 -18.88 -9.34
C LYS A 92 -0.89 -19.51 -10.41
N THR A 93 -2.10 -18.99 -10.59
CA THR A 93 -3.07 -19.49 -11.59
C THR A 93 -2.91 -18.84 -12.97
N GLY A 94 -2.05 -17.82 -13.11
CA GLY A 94 -1.92 -17.06 -14.35
C GLY A 94 -3.06 -16.06 -14.58
N ALA A 95 -3.91 -15.82 -13.58
CA ALA A 95 -4.98 -14.83 -13.68
C ALA A 95 -4.42 -13.41 -13.88
N ALA A 96 -3.28 -13.08 -13.26
CA ALA A 96 -2.59 -11.83 -13.48
C ALA A 96 -2.24 -11.60 -14.97
N LEU A 97 -1.76 -12.65 -15.67
CA LEU A 97 -1.53 -12.61 -17.12
C LEU A 97 -2.82 -12.42 -17.91
N LYS A 98 -3.91 -13.05 -17.46
CA LYS A 98 -5.23 -12.88 -18.11
C LYS A 98 -5.76 -11.46 -17.97
N LEU A 99 -5.59 -10.84 -16.80
CA LEU A 99 -5.96 -9.43 -16.57
C LEU A 99 -5.14 -8.51 -17.49
N ALA A 100 -3.84 -8.76 -17.61
CA ALA A 100 -2.95 -8.03 -18.50
C ALA A 100 -3.42 -8.11 -19.98
N ASP A 101 -3.74 -9.30 -20.46
CA ASP A 101 -4.28 -9.51 -21.83
C ASP A 101 -5.59 -8.73 -22.07
N MET A 102 -6.47 -8.68 -21.06
CA MET A 102 -7.71 -7.90 -21.15
C MET A 102 -7.44 -6.40 -21.28
N VAL A 103 -6.50 -5.84 -20.52
CA VAL A 103 -6.12 -4.42 -20.60
C VAL A 103 -5.53 -4.09 -21.99
N ILE A 104 -4.63 -4.92 -22.51
CA ILE A 104 -4.05 -4.72 -23.85
C ILE A 104 -5.12 -4.71 -24.94
N LYS A 105 -6.14 -5.55 -24.82
CA LYS A 105 -7.26 -5.58 -25.78
C LYS A 105 -8.09 -4.31 -25.78
N VAL A 106 -8.25 -3.67 -24.61
CA VAL A 106 -9.02 -2.42 -24.45
C VAL A 106 -8.20 -1.21 -24.90
N VAL A 107 -6.96 -1.08 -24.48
CA VAL A 107 -6.10 0.09 -24.76
C VAL A 107 -5.59 0.08 -26.20
N GLY A 108 -5.43 -1.11 -26.78
CA GLY A 108 -4.92 -1.31 -28.12
C GLY A 108 -3.40 -1.22 -28.25
N LYS A 109 -2.88 -1.57 -29.42
CA LYS A 109 -1.44 -1.73 -29.69
C LYS A 109 -0.73 -0.45 -30.11
N LYS A 110 -1.46 0.66 -30.34
CA LYS A 110 -0.89 1.92 -30.84
C LYS A 110 -0.15 2.76 -29.80
N ARG A 111 -0.38 2.49 -28.50
CA ARG A 111 0.21 3.23 -27.37
C ARG A 111 0.77 2.22 -26.35
N PRO A 112 1.87 1.55 -26.68
CA PRO A 112 2.35 0.42 -25.87
C PRO A 112 2.78 0.82 -24.47
N GLU A 113 3.36 2.02 -24.28
CA GLU A 113 3.75 2.50 -22.94
C GLU A 113 2.53 2.73 -22.04
N LEU A 114 1.44 3.31 -22.59
CA LEU A 114 0.19 3.47 -21.85
C LEU A 114 -0.45 2.12 -21.55
N ALA A 115 -0.41 1.20 -22.52
CA ALA A 115 -0.97 -0.14 -22.32
C ALA A 115 -0.26 -0.91 -21.21
N ILE A 116 1.07 -0.85 -21.15
CA ILE A 116 1.86 -1.54 -20.13
C ILE A 116 1.69 -0.88 -18.75
N GLU A 117 1.59 0.44 -18.68
CA GLU A 117 1.35 1.16 -17.45
C GLU A 117 -0.01 0.84 -16.84
N LEU A 118 -1.09 0.91 -17.64
CA LEU A 118 -2.43 0.54 -17.19
C LEU A 118 -2.56 -0.94 -16.87
N MET A 119 -1.84 -1.80 -17.59
CA MET A 119 -1.74 -3.21 -17.26
C MET A 119 -1.12 -3.41 -15.87
N GLY A 120 -0.01 -2.74 -15.58
CA GLY A 120 0.62 -2.73 -14.25
C GLY A 120 -0.36 -2.24 -13.18
N TRP A 121 -1.03 -1.12 -13.43
CA TRP A 121 -1.98 -0.52 -12.50
C TRP A 121 -3.15 -1.46 -12.16
N VAL A 122 -3.75 -2.12 -13.14
CA VAL A 122 -4.85 -3.09 -12.91
C VAL A 122 -4.35 -4.35 -12.19
N VAL A 123 -3.21 -4.90 -12.61
CA VAL A 123 -2.68 -6.14 -12.04
C VAL A 123 -2.23 -5.94 -10.60
N SER A 124 -1.68 -4.80 -10.24
CA SER A 124 -1.20 -4.55 -8.87
C SER A 124 -2.31 -4.20 -7.87
N ILE A 125 -3.57 -4.10 -8.30
CA ILE A 125 -4.67 -3.98 -7.34
C ILE A 125 -4.66 -5.16 -6.35
N PRO A 126 -4.64 -6.45 -6.78
CA PRO A 126 -4.56 -7.58 -5.88
C PRO A 126 -3.14 -8.14 -5.68
N VAL A 127 -2.17 -7.77 -6.52
CA VAL A 127 -0.82 -8.36 -6.55
C VAL A 127 0.21 -7.34 -6.06
N PHE A 128 1.21 -7.79 -5.30
CA PHE A 128 2.32 -6.93 -4.91
C PHE A 128 3.08 -6.40 -6.13
N CYS A 129 3.51 -5.15 -6.09
CA CYS A 129 4.22 -4.52 -7.21
C CYS A 129 5.49 -5.29 -7.62
N ASP A 130 6.25 -5.83 -6.66
CA ASP A 130 7.44 -6.65 -6.92
C ASP A 130 7.10 -7.89 -7.76
N SER A 131 6.15 -8.71 -7.29
CA SER A 131 5.67 -9.90 -8.00
C SER A 131 5.03 -9.54 -9.35
N GLY A 132 4.20 -8.51 -9.36
CA GLY A 132 3.56 -8.01 -10.58
C GLY A 132 4.57 -7.63 -11.66
N PHE A 133 5.68 -6.98 -11.26
CA PHE A 133 6.74 -6.64 -12.20
C PHE A 133 7.41 -7.88 -12.80
N VAL A 134 7.77 -8.85 -11.96
CA VAL A 134 8.40 -10.11 -12.41
C VAL A 134 7.48 -10.87 -13.39
N ILE A 135 6.19 -11.00 -13.05
CA ILE A 135 5.20 -11.70 -13.89
C ILE A 135 5.00 -11.01 -15.24
N LEU A 136 4.96 -9.66 -15.23
CA LEU A 136 4.64 -8.89 -16.44
C LEU A 136 5.89 -8.53 -17.26
N ASN A 137 7.10 -8.69 -16.73
CA ASN A 137 8.33 -8.36 -17.43
C ASN A 137 8.52 -9.10 -18.76
N PRO A 138 8.23 -10.40 -18.90
CA PRO A 138 8.28 -11.06 -20.22
C PRO A 138 7.31 -10.45 -21.23
N ILE A 139 6.11 -10.01 -20.81
CA ILE A 139 5.16 -9.30 -21.68
C ILE A 139 5.76 -7.95 -22.10
N ARG A 140 6.39 -7.24 -21.16
CA ARG A 140 7.10 -5.99 -21.44
C ARG A 140 8.18 -6.22 -22.52
N LYS A 141 9.05 -7.22 -22.33
CA LYS A 141 10.11 -7.57 -23.29
C LYS A 141 9.53 -7.95 -24.67
N ALA A 142 8.46 -8.72 -24.72
CA ALA A 142 7.77 -9.07 -25.96
C ALA A 142 7.18 -7.85 -26.67
N LEU A 143 6.60 -6.90 -25.92
CA LEU A 143 6.07 -5.66 -26.48
C LEU A 143 7.17 -4.76 -27.02
N VAL A 144 8.31 -4.63 -26.31
CA VAL A 144 9.49 -3.89 -26.80
C VAL A 144 9.93 -4.39 -28.16
N LYS A 145 10.17 -5.71 -28.28
CA LYS A 145 10.57 -6.34 -29.57
C LYS A 145 9.57 -6.10 -30.69
N ARG A 146 8.29 -6.09 -30.37
CA ARG A 146 7.20 -5.95 -31.36
C ARG A 146 6.94 -4.52 -31.81
N THR A 147 7.18 -3.55 -30.93
CA THR A 147 6.79 -2.13 -31.16
C THR A 147 7.96 -1.23 -31.42
N ALA A 148 9.21 -1.72 -31.24
CA ALA A 148 10.46 -0.96 -31.34
C ALA A 148 10.46 0.30 -30.40
N VAL A 149 9.70 0.27 -29.30
CA VAL A 149 9.71 1.31 -28.28
C VAL A 149 10.82 1.03 -27.28
N SER A 150 11.41 2.08 -26.69
CA SER A 150 12.48 1.96 -25.70
C SER A 150 12.11 1.00 -24.56
N SER A 151 13.00 0.04 -24.27
CA SER A 151 12.89 -0.90 -23.16
C SER A 151 12.82 -0.16 -21.82
N VAL A 152 13.61 0.91 -21.65
CA VAL A 152 13.58 1.76 -20.47
C VAL A 152 12.23 2.45 -20.32
N ALA A 153 11.64 2.99 -21.40
CA ALA A 153 10.31 3.60 -21.34
C ALA A 153 9.25 2.60 -20.87
N MET A 154 9.29 1.39 -21.41
CA MET A 154 8.35 0.31 -21.06
C MET A 154 8.56 -0.18 -19.62
N THR A 155 9.81 -0.26 -19.16
CA THR A 155 10.17 -0.62 -17.77
C THR A 155 9.61 0.40 -16.78
N VAL A 156 9.85 1.68 -17.03
CA VAL A 156 9.40 2.77 -16.14
C VAL A 156 7.88 2.88 -16.15
N ALA A 157 7.22 2.75 -17.31
CA ALA A 157 5.77 2.78 -17.41
C ALA A 157 5.12 1.60 -16.64
N LEU A 158 5.65 0.37 -16.79
CA LEU A 158 5.18 -0.79 -16.04
C LEU A 158 5.34 -0.57 -14.54
N SER A 159 6.53 -0.12 -14.13
CA SER A 159 6.83 0.16 -12.74
C SER A 159 5.89 1.22 -12.15
N ALA A 160 5.63 2.30 -12.88
CA ALA A 160 4.73 3.36 -12.46
C ALA A 160 3.32 2.83 -12.18
N GLY A 161 2.72 2.12 -13.14
CA GLY A 161 1.39 1.55 -12.97
C GLY A 161 1.28 0.63 -11.76
N LEU A 162 2.20 -0.33 -11.63
CA LEU A 162 2.24 -1.26 -10.51
C LEU A 162 2.35 -0.55 -9.16
N TYR A 163 3.22 0.43 -9.05
CA TYR A 163 3.51 1.08 -7.78
C TYR A 163 2.39 2.01 -7.30
N ILE A 164 1.77 2.75 -8.23
CA ILE A 164 0.63 3.63 -7.92
C ILE A 164 -0.53 2.83 -7.30
N SER A 165 -0.92 1.74 -7.95
CA SER A 165 -2.01 0.90 -7.46
C SER A 165 -1.66 0.23 -6.13
N HIS A 166 -0.41 -0.21 -5.96
CA HIS A 166 0.07 -0.83 -4.73
C HIS A 166 -0.07 0.07 -3.49
N VAL A 167 0.14 1.38 -3.64
CA VAL A 167 0.11 2.32 -2.50
C VAL A 167 -1.26 2.98 -2.29
N PHE A 168 -2.16 2.93 -3.28
CA PHE A 168 -3.45 3.61 -3.20
C PHE A 168 -4.66 2.69 -3.09
N ILE A 169 -4.61 1.50 -3.69
CA ILE A 169 -5.83 0.72 -3.92
C ILE A 169 -5.82 -0.56 -3.09
N PRO A 170 -6.77 -0.70 -2.13
CA PRO A 170 -7.06 -2.00 -1.53
C PRO A 170 -7.41 -3.07 -2.60
N PRO A 171 -7.10 -4.36 -2.37
CA PRO A 171 -6.76 -5.00 -1.11
C PRO A 171 -5.26 -5.08 -0.78
N THR A 172 -4.38 -4.28 -1.39
CA THR A 172 -2.97 -4.25 -0.97
C THR A 172 -2.82 -3.90 0.52
N PRO A 173 -1.86 -4.50 1.25
CA PRO A 173 -1.77 -4.38 2.71
C PRO A 173 -1.59 -2.96 3.23
N GLY A 174 -0.81 -2.13 2.54
CA GLY A 174 -0.53 -0.75 2.95
C GLY A 174 -1.79 0.10 3.09
N PRO A 175 -2.55 0.32 2.00
CA PRO A 175 -3.80 1.08 2.02
C PRO A 175 -4.85 0.53 3.01
N ILE A 176 -4.99 -0.81 3.10
CA ILE A 176 -5.90 -1.43 4.07
C ILE A 176 -5.48 -1.08 5.51
N ALA A 177 -4.20 -1.25 5.82
CA ALA A 177 -3.70 -0.97 7.15
C ALA A 177 -3.89 0.50 7.54
N ALA A 178 -3.58 1.43 6.63
CA ALA A 178 -3.79 2.85 6.87
C ALA A 178 -5.26 3.20 7.04
N ALA A 179 -6.14 2.69 6.17
CA ALA A 179 -7.58 2.93 6.25
C ALA A 179 -8.17 2.47 7.59
N ASN A 180 -7.80 1.26 8.04
CA ASN A 180 -8.25 0.75 9.33
C ASN A 180 -7.68 1.55 10.50
N THR A 181 -6.36 1.84 10.48
CA THR A 181 -5.69 2.59 11.55
C THR A 181 -6.26 4.01 11.70
N LEU A 182 -6.64 4.64 10.60
CA LEU A 182 -7.24 5.98 10.58
C LEU A 182 -8.78 5.96 10.78
N GLY A 183 -9.39 4.79 10.96
CA GLY A 183 -10.82 4.64 11.29
C GLY A 183 -11.79 4.69 10.11
N VAL A 184 -11.30 4.49 8.87
CA VAL A 184 -12.13 4.41 7.65
C VAL A 184 -12.13 3.02 7.01
N GLY A 185 -11.69 2.00 7.76
CA GLY A 185 -11.58 0.63 7.28
C GLY A 185 -12.93 -0.05 6.97
N ASP A 186 -14.02 0.39 7.58
CA ASP A 186 -15.36 -0.09 7.24
C ASP A 186 -15.87 0.47 5.90
N ASN A 187 -15.20 1.48 5.33
CA ASN A 187 -15.58 2.13 4.08
C ASN A 187 -14.48 1.95 3.00
N LEU A 188 -14.00 0.73 2.82
CA LEU A 188 -12.97 0.42 1.83
C LEU A 188 -13.39 0.77 0.40
N LEU A 189 -14.68 0.78 0.10
CA LEU A 189 -15.17 1.21 -1.22
C LEU A 189 -14.82 2.68 -1.49
N LEU A 190 -14.99 3.57 -0.50
CA LEU A 190 -14.57 4.98 -0.61
C LEU A 190 -13.05 5.10 -0.76
N VAL A 191 -12.29 4.30 -0.01
CA VAL A 191 -10.82 4.26 -0.12
C VAL A 191 -10.41 3.83 -1.53
N MET A 192 -11.02 2.77 -2.09
CA MET A 192 -10.76 2.31 -3.45
C MET A 192 -11.16 3.37 -4.49
N GLY A 193 -12.34 3.97 -4.35
CA GLY A 193 -12.82 5.00 -5.27
C GLY A 193 -11.89 6.22 -5.33
N LEU A 194 -11.52 6.76 -4.17
CA LEU A 194 -10.55 7.86 -4.10
C LEU A 194 -9.14 7.41 -4.52
N GLY A 195 -8.74 6.16 -4.26
CA GLY A 195 -7.50 5.59 -4.74
C GLY A 195 -7.42 5.56 -6.27
N VAL A 196 -8.53 5.22 -6.95
CA VAL A 196 -8.63 5.28 -8.42
C VAL A 196 -8.52 6.73 -8.90
N VAL A 197 -9.23 7.66 -8.29
CA VAL A 197 -9.17 9.09 -8.65
C VAL A 197 -7.76 9.63 -8.44
N CYS A 198 -7.18 9.45 -7.25
CA CYS A 198 -5.81 9.92 -6.91
C CYS A 198 -4.70 9.21 -7.71
N SER A 199 -5.03 8.22 -8.54
CA SER A 199 -4.09 7.60 -9.47
C SER A 199 -3.92 8.38 -10.78
N ILE A 200 -4.81 9.34 -11.09
CA ILE A 200 -4.85 9.99 -12.42
C ILE A 200 -3.59 10.81 -12.69
N PHE A 201 -3.24 11.73 -11.78
CA PHE A 201 -2.07 12.60 -11.98
C PHE A 201 -0.76 11.82 -11.94
N PRO A 202 -0.52 10.88 -10.99
CA PRO A 202 0.71 10.11 -11.00
C PRO A 202 0.82 9.17 -12.21
N LEU A 203 -0.27 8.60 -12.74
CA LEU A 203 -0.25 7.83 -14.00
C LEU A 203 0.16 8.73 -15.18
N ILE A 204 -0.43 9.91 -15.32
CA ILE A 204 -0.05 10.85 -16.37
C ILE A 204 1.44 11.25 -16.23
N ALA A 205 1.87 11.57 -15.02
CA ALA A 205 3.23 12.00 -14.73
C ALA A 205 4.25 10.86 -14.99
N GLY A 206 3.92 9.63 -14.56
CA GLY A 206 4.71 8.42 -14.81
C GLY A 206 4.89 8.14 -16.29
N LEU A 207 3.77 8.17 -17.06
CA LEU A 207 3.80 7.96 -18.50
C LEU A 207 4.63 9.01 -19.24
N VAL A 208 4.45 10.28 -18.90
CA VAL A 208 5.20 11.39 -19.52
C VAL A 208 6.69 11.23 -19.21
N TYR A 209 7.03 10.92 -17.95
CA TYR A 209 8.41 10.70 -17.57
C TYR A 209 9.01 9.45 -18.23
N ALA A 210 8.27 8.36 -18.30
CA ALA A 210 8.71 7.15 -18.97
C ALA A 210 9.11 7.41 -20.43
N LYS A 211 8.27 8.12 -21.18
CA LYS A 211 8.56 8.53 -22.58
C LYS A 211 9.75 9.46 -22.69
N PHE A 212 9.93 10.36 -21.73
CA PHE A 212 11.05 11.30 -21.70
C PHE A 212 12.37 10.58 -21.42
N ILE A 213 12.42 9.75 -20.38
CA ILE A 213 13.65 9.09 -19.95
C ILE A 213 14.09 7.97 -20.90
N GLY A 214 13.15 7.28 -21.52
CA GLY A 214 13.43 6.24 -22.52
C GLY A 214 14.11 6.76 -23.78
N LYS A 215 14.08 8.07 -24.04
CA LYS A 215 14.88 8.71 -25.13
C LYS A 215 16.31 9.02 -24.71
N ARG A 216 16.61 9.01 -23.42
CA ARG A 216 17.91 9.48 -22.86
C ARG A 216 18.73 8.36 -22.23
N VAL A 217 18.09 7.36 -21.69
CA VAL A 217 18.73 6.21 -21.04
C VAL A 217 18.42 4.98 -21.88
N LYS A 218 19.43 4.14 -22.07
CA LYS A 218 19.32 2.86 -22.76
C LYS A 218 19.74 1.75 -21.84
N SER A 219 18.95 0.72 -21.72
CA SER A 219 19.25 -0.50 -20.97
C SER A 219 20.15 -1.45 -21.74
N ALA A 220 20.73 -2.42 -21.06
CA ALA A 220 21.66 -3.37 -21.68
C ALA A 220 21.00 -4.19 -22.80
N ASP A 221 19.70 -4.53 -22.67
CA ASP A 221 18.93 -5.25 -23.69
C ASP A 221 18.67 -4.41 -24.97
N GLU A 222 18.78 -3.08 -24.90
CA GLU A 222 18.71 -2.21 -26.07
C GLU A 222 20.08 -2.03 -26.77
N VAL A 223 21.17 -2.20 -26.01
CA VAL A 223 22.53 -1.97 -26.51
C VAL A 223 23.12 -3.28 -27.11
N THR A 224 22.82 -4.40 -26.48
CA THR A 224 23.28 -5.72 -26.96
C THR A 224 22.09 -6.45 -27.56
N ASP A 225 22.03 -6.56 -28.89
CA ASP A 225 21.10 -7.44 -29.60
C ASP A 225 21.52 -8.93 -29.40
N ASN A 226 21.92 -9.24 -28.16
CA ASN A 226 22.21 -10.59 -27.73
C ASN A 226 20.90 -11.32 -27.58
N GLY A 227 20.63 -12.18 -28.57
CA GLY A 227 19.47 -13.06 -28.68
C GLY A 227 19.21 -13.99 -27.51
N GLU A 228 19.19 -13.46 -26.28
CA GLU A 228 18.54 -14.14 -25.16
C GLU A 228 17.08 -14.36 -25.51
N VAL A 229 16.72 -15.62 -25.63
CA VAL A 229 15.39 -16.12 -25.91
C VAL A 229 14.48 -15.66 -24.77
N THR A 230 13.97 -14.44 -24.89
CA THR A 230 12.87 -14.04 -24.03
C THR A 230 11.67 -14.87 -24.42
N LYS A 231 11.13 -15.61 -23.46
CA LYS A 231 9.89 -16.38 -23.63
C LYS A 231 8.83 -15.50 -24.31
N THR A 232 8.26 -16.03 -25.36
CA THR A 232 7.12 -15.38 -26.02
C THR A 232 5.92 -15.36 -25.06
N TYR A 233 4.91 -14.53 -25.34
CA TYR A 233 3.68 -14.56 -24.57
C TYR A 233 3.04 -15.96 -24.58
N GLU A 234 3.08 -16.64 -25.73
CA GLU A 234 2.57 -17.99 -25.92
C GLU A 234 3.32 -19.02 -25.05
N GLU A 235 4.64 -18.91 -24.93
CA GLU A 235 5.46 -19.76 -24.04
C GLU A 235 5.17 -19.52 -22.58
N LEU A 236 4.97 -18.26 -22.18
CA LEU A 236 4.54 -17.91 -20.83
C LEU A 236 3.16 -18.50 -20.50
N VAL A 237 2.20 -18.35 -21.43
CA VAL A 237 0.87 -18.96 -21.27
C VAL A 237 1.00 -20.49 -21.17
N ALA A 238 1.89 -21.10 -21.94
CA ALA A 238 2.11 -22.54 -21.89
C ALA A 238 2.65 -23.02 -20.53
N GLU A 239 3.47 -22.23 -19.84
CA GLU A 239 3.95 -22.55 -18.48
C GLU A 239 2.81 -22.57 -17.45
N TYR A 240 1.84 -21.68 -17.59
CA TYR A 240 0.66 -21.67 -16.71
C TYR A 240 -0.38 -22.71 -17.12
N GLY A 241 -0.26 -23.27 -18.33
CA GLY A 241 -1.28 -24.11 -18.94
C GLY A 241 -2.46 -23.29 -19.46
N LYS A 242 -3.67 -23.76 -19.25
CA LYS A 242 -4.88 -23.03 -19.68
C LYS A 242 -5.17 -21.88 -18.72
N LEU A 243 -4.99 -20.64 -19.18
CA LEU A 243 -5.36 -19.46 -18.39
C LEU A 243 -6.84 -19.47 -18.02
N PRO A 244 -7.21 -18.94 -16.85
CA PRO A 244 -8.62 -18.80 -16.47
C PRO A 244 -9.37 -17.89 -17.48
N ASN A 245 -10.68 -18.10 -17.61
CA ASN A 245 -11.49 -17.17 -18.38
C ASN A 245 -11.57 -15.80 -17.68
N GLY A 246 -12.00 -14.75 -18.39
CA GLY A 246 -12.01 -13.39 -17.87
C GLY A 246 -12.82 -13.23 -16.58
N PHE A 247 -13.96 -13.91 -16.47
CA PHE A 247 -14.80 -13.88 -15.27
C PHE A 247 -14.07 -14.53 -14.09
N ASN A 248 -13.53 -15.74 -14.25
CA ASN A 248 -12.79 -16.41 -13.19
C ASN A 248 -11.54 -15.62 -12.75
N ALA A 249 -10.87 -14.93 -13.68
CA ALA A 249 -9.72 -14.09 -13.34
C ALA A 249 -10.12 -12.86 -12.49
N LEU A 250 -11.30 -12.29 -12.76
CA LEU A 250 -11.79 -11.09 -12.08
C LEU A 250 -12.57 -11.40 -10.80
N ALA A 251 -13.25 -12.54 -10.71
CA ALA A 251 -14.18 -12.84 -9.62
C ALA A 251 -13.57 -12.70 -8.22
N PRO A 252 -12.35 -13.20 -7.91
CA PRO A 252 -11.72 -13.03 -6.60
C PRO A 252 -11.53 -11.58 -6.17
N ILE A 253 -11.49 -10.65 -7.14
CA ILE A 253 -11.33 -9.21 -6.91
C ILE A 253 -12.68 -8.51 -6.89
N LEU A 254 -13.49 -8.72 -7.94
CA LEU A 254 -14.74 -7.98 -8.12
C LEU A 254 -15.83 -8.40 -7.12
N VAL A 255 -15.90 -9.67 -6.75
CA VAL A 255 -16.93 -10.13 -5.82
C VAL A 255 -16.81 -9.43 -4.45
N PRO A 256 -15.64 -9.37 -3.79
CA PRO A 256 -15.48 -8.57 -2.57
C PRO A 256 -15.89 -7.12 -2.73
N ILE A 257 -15.51 -6.47 -3.84
CA ILE A 257 -15.84 -5.08 -4.12
C ILE A 257 -17.36 -4.89 -4.21
N ILE A 258 -18.05 -5.77 -4.95
CA ILE A 258 -19.50 -5.72 -5.09
C ILE A 258 -20.19 -5.94 -3.74
N LEU A 259 -19.73 -6.88 -2.93
CA LEU A 259 -20.29 -7.13 -1.60
C LEU A 259 -20.10 -5.91 -0.68
N MET A 260 -18.91 -5.31 -0.66
CA MET A 260 -18.67 -4.09 0.14
C MET A 260 -19.52 -2.91 -0.37
N ALA A 261 -19.70 -2.79 -1.70
CA ALA A 261 -20.57 -1.77 -2.29
C ALA A 261 -22.04 -1.98 -1.86
N LEU A 262 -22.54 -3.20 -1.89
CA LEU A 262 -23.90 -3.52 -1.45
C LEU A 262 -24.10 -3.22 0.02
N GLY A 263 -23.15 -3.53 0.89
CA GLY A 263 -23.19 -3.18 2.31
C GLY A 263 -23.23 -1.66 2.53
N SER A 264 -22.41 -0.91 1.80
CA SER A 264 -22.40 0.55 1.86
C SER A 264 -23.71 1.17 1.35
N ILE A 265 -24.24 0.67 0.23
CA ILE A 265 -25.51 1.14 -0.35
C ILE A 265 -26.67 0.84 0.61
N SER A 266 -26.72 -0.37 1.19
CA SER A 266 -27.76 -0.75 2.16
C SER A 266 -27.79 0.21 3.35
N SER A 267 -26.61 0.53 3.90
CA SER A 267 -26.48 1.48 5.01
C SER A 267 -26.90 2.91 4.63
N MET A 268 -26.45 3.40 3.45
CA MET A 268 -26.78 4.76 2.99
C MET A 268 -28.25 4.93 2.60
N ALA A 269 -28.86 3.89 2.01
CA ALA A 269 -30.25 3.90 1.60
C ALA A 269 -31.23 3.60 2.75
N GLY A 270 -30.72 3.33 3.97
CA GLY A 270 -31.54 3.02 5.14
C GLY A 270 -32.39 1.77 4.99
N TRP A 271 -31.87 0.74 4.30
CA TRP A 271 -32.58 -0.54 4.18
C TRP A 271 -32.80 -1.14 5.56
N THR A 272 -33.80 -2.01 5.69
CA THR A 272 -34.15 -2.67 6.94
C THR A 272 -34.51 -4.15 6.70
N GLY A 273 -34.51 -4.93 7.79
CA GLY A 273 -34.89 -6.34 7.73
C GLY A 273 -33.75 -7.29 7.31
N ALA A 274 -34.11 -8.50 6.92
CA ALA A 274 -33.14 -9.56 6.64
C ALA A 274 -32.19 -9.25 5.47
N LEU A 275 -32.66 -8.53 4.45
CA LEU A 275 -31.82 -8.13 3.31
C LEU A 275 -30.73 -7.14 3.73
N ASP A 276 -31.07 -6.16 4.55
CA ASP A 276 -30.11 -5.20 5.10
C ASP A 276 -29.04 -5.91 5.94
N ILE A 277 -29.46 -6.77 6.86
CA ILE A 277 -28.54 -7.57 7.69
C ILE A 277 -27.60 -8.40 6.81
N ALA A 278 -28.11 -9.06 5.76
CA ALA A 278 -27.29 -9.84 4.84
C ALA A 278 -26.29 -8.97 4.07
N CYS A 279 -26.72 -7.81 3.54
CA CYS A 279 -25.84 -6.90 2.83
C CYS A 279 -24.78 -6.30 3.74
N GLN A 280 -25.12 -5.88 4.95
CA GLN A 280 -24.15 -5.36 5.92
C GLN A 280 -23.15 -6.44 6.37
N PHE A 281 -23.60 -7.68 6.62
CA PHE A 281 -22.72 -8.80 6.97
C PHE A 281 -21.74 -9.14 5.85
N LEU A 282 -22.26 -9.37 4.64
CA LEU A 282 -21.43 -9.72 3.47
C LEU A 282 -20.53 -8.56 3.03
N GLY A 283 -20.94 -7.32 3.28
CA GLY A 283 -20.17 -6.11 2.98
C GLY A 283 -19.04 -5.81 3.96
N LYS A 284 -18.98 -6.48 5.13
CA LYS A 284 -17.82 -6.31 6.02
C LYS A 284 -16.54 -6.81 5.34
N PRO A 285 -15.44 -6.03 5.38
CA PRO A 285 -14.20 -6.36 4.64
C PRO A 285 -13.68 -7.77 4.87
N ILE A 286 -13.71 -8.26 6.11
CA ILE A 286 -13.29 -9.63 6.45
C ILE A 286 -14.14 -10.65 5.71
N ILE A 287 -15.46 -10.50 5.70
CA ILE A 287 -16.40 -11.44 5.08
C ILE A 287 -16.31 -11.35 3.56
N ALA A 288 -16.30 -10.13 3.01
CA ALA A 288 -16.17 -9.91 1.58
C ALA A 288 -14.89 -10.55 1.02
N LEU A 289 -13.74 -10.34 1.67
CA LEU A 289 -12.47 -10.94 1.27
C LEU A 289 -12.43 -12.46 1.52
N ALA A 290 -13.11 -12.99 2.55
CA ALA A 290 -13.26 -14.42 2.73
C ALA A 290 -14.02 -15.05 1.55
N VAL A 291 -15.10 -14.40 1.09
CA VAL A 291 -15.83 -14.83 -0.12
C VAL A 291 -14.91 -14.72 -1.35
N GLY A 292 -14.15 -13.64 -1.52
CA GLY A 292 -13.16 -13.52 -2.58
C GLY A 292 -12.11 -14.62 -2.56
N THR A 293 -11.68 -15.03 -1.37
CA THR A 293 -10.74 -16.15 -1.19
C THR A 293 -11.38 -17.48 -1.63
N ILE A 294 -12.67 -17.70 -1.40
CA ILE A 294 -13.39 -18.89 -1.91
C ILE A 294 -13.33 -18.92 -3.45
N PHE A 295 -13.58 -17.79 -4.12
CA PHE A 295 -13.43 -17.69 -5.57
C PHE A 295 -12.00 -17.94 -6.05
N ALA A 296 -11.00 -17.46 -5.31
CA ALA A 296 -9.58 -17.75 -5.59
C ALA A 296 -9.28 -19.27 -5.43
N VAL A 297 -9.79 -19.93 -4.40
CA VAL A 297 -9.65 -21.39 -4.22
C VAL A 297 -10.35 -22.17 -5.36
N ILE A 298 -11.55 -21.76 -5.76
CA ILE A 298 -12.24 -22.36 -6.92
C ILE A 298 -11.39 -22.19 -8.17
N GLN A 299 -10.78 -21.01 -8.37
CA GLN A 299 -9.88 -20.77 -9.48
C GLN A 299 -8.66 -21.68 -9.45
N LEU A 300 -8.05 -21.89 -8.28
CA LEU A 300 -6.92 -22.80 -8.09
C LEU A 300 -7.32 -24.25 -8.39
N ALA A 301 -8.52 -24.67 -7.97
CA ALA A 301 -9.06 -26.00 -8.26
C ALA A 301 -9.31 -26.20 -9.76
N THR A 302 -9.88 -25.19 -10.44
CA THR A 302 -10.12 -25.27 -11.89
C THR A 302 -8.84 -25.22 -12.71
N ALA A 303 -7.76 -24.64 -12.16
CA ALA A 303 -6.42 -24.69 -12.73
C ALA A 303 -5.66 -26.00 -12.42
N HIS A 304 -6.28 -26.97 -11.73
CA HIS A 304 -5.67 -28.23 -11.29
C HIS A 304 -4.40 -28.03 -10.43
N LYS A 305 -4.32 -26.93 -9.65
CA LYS A 305 -3.19 -26.57 -8.77
C LYS A 305 -3.56 -26.61 -7.30
N MET A 306 -4.61 -27.35 -6.93
CA MET A 306 -5.09 -27.43 -5.55
C MET A 306 -4.06 -28.05 -4.59
N SER A 307 -3.17 -28.90 -5.07
CA SER A 307 -2.03 -29.45 -4.32
C SER A 307 -1.09 -28.36 -3.78
N ASP A 308 -1.02 -27.22 -4.45
CA ASP A 308 -0.11 -26.13 -4.11
C ASP A 308 -0.69 -25.19 -3.05
N PHE A 309 -1.99 -25.31 -2.73
CA PHE A 309 -2.70 -24.37 -1.85
C PHE A 309 -2.04 -24.21 -0.48
N TYR A 310 -1.57 -25.32 0.12
CA TYR A 310 -0.85 -25.27 1.40
C TYR A 310 0.44 -24.45 1.29
N ASN A 311 1.23 -24.67 0.25
CA ASN A 311 2.49 -23.96 0.02
C ASN A 311 2.25 -22.48 -0.30
N ILE A 312 1.25 -22.19 -1.14
CA ILE A 312 0.86 -20.80 -1.46
C ILE A 312 0.47 -20.06 -0.16
N THR A 313 -0.32 -20.71 0.70
CA THR A 313 -0.74 -20.13 1.98
C THR A 313 0.48 -19.85 2.88
N ASN A 314 1.39 -20.81 3.03
CA ASN A 314 2.60 -20.63 3.84
C ASN A 314 3.51 -19.52 3.32
N GLU A 315 3.75 -19.47 2.01
CA GLU A 315 4.55 -18.39 1.42
C GLU A 315 3.87 -17.03 1.59
N THR A 316 2.56 -16.96 1.42
CA THR A 316 1.79 -15.74 1.69
C THR A 316 1.96 -15.29 3.15
N LEU A 317 1.83 -16.20 4.11
CA LEU A 317 2.00 -15.87 5.54
C LEU A 317 3.42 -15.40 5.87
N LYS A 318 4.46 -15.97 5.23
CA LYS A 318 5.86 -15.49 5.37
C LYS A 318 6.01 -14.05 4.88
N ILE A 319 5.37 -13.68 3.77
CA ILE A 319 5.41 -12.33 3.21
C ILE A 319 4.63 -11.36 4.10
N VAL A 320 3.45 -11.75 4.56
CA VAL A 320 2.53 -10.90 5.31
C VAL A 320 2.95 -10.73 6.78
N GLY A 321 3.60 -11.72 7.36
CA GLY A 321 4.02 -11.72 8.77
C GLY A 321 4.77 -10.45 9.18
N PRO A 322 5.90 -10.11 8.54
CA PRO A 322 6.63 -8.88 8.83
C PRO A 322 5.77 -7.61 8.70
N ILE A 323 4.87 -7.56 7.70
CA ILE A 323 3.97 -6.44 7.49
C ILE A 323 3.04 -6.27 8.70
N LEU A 324 2.41 -7.36 9.16
CA LEU A 324 1.51 -7.36 10.30
C LEU A 324 2.21 -6.91 11.59
N PHE A 325 3.41 -7.42 11.86
CA PHE A 325 4.15 -7.05 13.07
C PHE A 325 4.57 -5.57 13.06
N VAL A 326 5.04 -5.05 11.93
CA VAL A 326 5.39 -3.62 11.82
C VAL A 326 4.16 -2.73 11.95
N THR A 327 3.03 -3.13 11.35
CA THR A 327 1.76 -2.41 11.47
C THR A 327 1.27 -2.39 12.92
N ALA A 328 1.36 -3.53 13.62
CA ALA A 328 1.00 -3.62 15.03
C ALA A 328 1.92 -2.76 15.93
N ALA A 329 3.22 -2.70 15.62
CA ALA A 329 4.14 -1.78 16.31
C ALA A 329 3.78 -0.31 16.08
N GLY A 330 3.37 0.06 14.86
CA GLY A 330 2.80 1.38 14.56
C GLY A 330 1.58 1.71 15.41
N GLY A 331 0.70 0.73 15.59
CA GLY A 331 -0.46 0.83 16.51
C GLY A 331 -0.06 1.02 17.98
N VAL A 332 1.03 0.39 18.42
CA VAL A 332 1.60 0.64 19.77
C VAL A 332 2.03 2.09 19.90
N LEU A 333 2.79 2.61 18.93
CA LEU A 333 3.23 4.00 18.96
C LEU A 333 2.02 4.97 18.98
N GLY A 334 1.02 4.74 18.12
CA GLY A 334 -0.23 5.52 18.11
C GLY A 334 -0.97 5.46 19.45
N LYS A 335 -1.00 4.28 20.10
CA LYS A 335 -1.64 4.12 21.41
C LYS A 335 -0.89 4.85 22.52
N VAL A 336 0.44 4.81 22.52
CA VAL A 336 1.29 5.60 23.45
C VAL A 336 1.04 7.09 23.28
N ILE A 337 1.02 7.60 22.04
CA ILE A 337 0.71 8.99 21.72
C ILE A 337 -0.68 9.37 22.27
N SER A 338 -1.71 8.58 21.97
CA SER A 338 -3.09 8.85 22.38
C SER A 338 -3.31 8.73 23.90
N SER A 339 -2.49 7.94 24.60
CA SER A 339 -2.54 7.79 26.07
C SER A 339 -1.72 8.86 26.80
N SER A 340 -0.99 9.71 26.08
CA SER A 340 -0.19 10.81 26.63
C SER A 340 -0.93 12.15 26.63
N SER A 341 -0.40 13.14 27.32
CA SER A 341 -0.91 14.53 27.27
C SER A 341 -0.60 15.23 25.94
N MET A 342 0.12 14.59 25.02
CA MET A 342 0.57 15.18 23.76
C MET A 342 -0.60 15.55 22.86
N VAL A 343 -1.60 14.68 22.72
CA VAL A 343 -2.77 14.95 21.87
C VAL A 343 -3.55 16.16 22.39
N ALA A 344 -3.79 16.23 23.69
CA ALA A 344 -4.47 17.38 24.29
C ALA A 344 -3.69 18.70 24.06
N PHE A 345 -2.37 18.67 24.21
CA PHE A 345 -1.53 19.84 23.96
C PHE A 345 -1.55 20.27 22.49
N ILE A 346 -1.43 19.30 21.54
CA ILE A 346 -1.50 19.55 20.11
C ILE A 346 -2.87 20.13 19.72
N THR A 347 -3.96 19.59 20.29
CA THR A 347 -5.32 20.06 19.99
C THR A 347 -5.52 21.50 20.47
N GLN A 348 -4.92 21.89 21.60
CA GLN A 348 -4.94 23.29 22.08
C GLN A 348 -4.19 24.26 21.16
N HIS A 349 -3.26 23.76 20.35
CA HIS A 349 -2.45 24.52 19.39
C HIS A 349 -2.73 24.09 17.94
N ALA A 350 -3.94 23.61 17.65
CA ALA A 350 -4.33 23.02 16.38
C ALA A 350 -4.18 23.98 15.19
N GLU A 351 -4.24 25.30 15.40
CA GLU A 351 -4.06 26.31 14.33
C GLU A 351 -2.75 26.15 13.59
N VAL A 352 -1.64 25.86 14.29
CA VAL A 352 -0.31 25.67 13.68
C VAL A 352 -0.27 24.36 12.88
N LEU A 353 -0.88 23.29 13.40
CA LEU A 353 -0.84 21.98 12.76
C LEU A 353 -1.83 21.90 11.58
N SER A 354 -2.98 22.54 11.69
CA SER A 354 -3.97 22.63 10.60
C SER A 354 -3.43 23.42 9.39
N ALA A 355 -2.53 24.36 9.60
CA ALA A 355 -1.87 25.09 8.51
C ALA A 355 -1.00 24.18 7.63
N VAL A 356 -0.39 23.12 8.19
CA VAL A 356 0.34 22.11 7.43
C VAL A 356 -0.62 21.08 6.82
N GLY A 357 -1.73 20.80 7.51
CA GLY A 357 -2.84 19.99 7.03
C GLY A 357 -2.41 18.66 6.40
N ILE A 358 -2.90 18.42 5.19
CA ILE A 358 -2.70 17.15 4.46
C ILE A 358 -1.26 16.93 3.97
N PHE A 359 -0.41 17.96 3.97
CA PHE A 359 1.01 17.81 3.63
C PHE A 359 1.81 17.10 4.72
N PHE A 360 1.38 17.18 5.98
CA PHE A 360 2.10 16.55 7.09
C PHE A 360 2.19 15.02 6.97
N PRO A 361 1.08 14.27 6.78
CA PRO A 361 1.14 12.83 6.54
C PRO A 361 1.94 12.44 5.29
N PHE A 362 1.85 13.22 4.21
CA PHE A 362 2.67 13.01 3.02
C PHE A 362 4.17 13.10 3.30
N LEU A 363 4.60 14.21 3.91
CA LEU A 363 6.02 14.45 4.22
C LEU A 363 6.58 13.40 5.18
N LEU A 364 5.82 13.05 6.20
CA LEU A 364 6.24 12.03 7.17
C LEU A 364 6.41 10.66 6.50
N ALA A 365 5.45 10.26 5.65
CA ALA A 365 5.55 9.02 4.90
C ALA A 365 6.73 9.02 3.92
N ALA A 366 6.99 10.13 3.23
CA ALA A 366 8.11 10.29 2.30
C ALA A 366 9.47 10.18 3.03
N ILE A 367 9.60 10.82 4.19
CA ILE A 367 10.81 10.72 5.01
C ILE A 367 11.03 9.27 5.49
N LEU A 368 9.99 8.63 6.04
CA LEU A 368 10.09 7.25 6.48
C LEU A 368 10.41 6.29 5.33
N LYS A 369 9.78 6.47 4.17
CA LYS A 369 10.06 5.68 2.97
C LYS A 369 11.51 5.82 2.53
N THR A 370 11.99 7.05 2.42
CA THR A 370 13.37 7.35 2.04
C THR A 370 14.37 6.74 3.03
N ALA A 371 14.03 6.74 4.32
CA ALA A 371 14.92 6.22 5.37
C ALA A 371 15.00 4.68 5.40
N GLN A 372 13.86 3.97 5.26
CA GLN A 372 13.79 2.52 5.53
C GLN A 372 13.48 1.64 4.30
N GLY A 373 13.03 2.22 3.18
CA GLY A 373 12.89 1.57 1.87
C GLY A 373 11.53 0.94 1.59
N SER A 374 10.77 0.46 2.59
CA SER A 374 9.49 -0.21 2.34
C SER A 374 8.32 0.77 2.33
N SER A 375 7.56 0.81 1.23
CA SER A 375 6.33 1.62 1.13
C SER A 375 5.28 1.17 2.14
N THR A 376 5.07 -0.13 2.30
CA THR A 376 4.08 -0.67 3.24
C THR A 376 4.41 -0.30 4.69
N VAL A 377 5.69 -0.40 5.09
CA VAL A 377 6.15 0.01 6.42
C VAL A 377 5.99 1.52 6.61
N ALA A 378 6.31 2.33 5.61
CA ALA A 378 6.12 3.78 5.68
C ALA A 378 4.64 4.15 5.84
N ILE A 379 3.74 3.52 5.07
CA ILE A 379 2.29 3.72 5.16
C ILE A 379 1.78 3.37 6.57
N THR A 380 2.09 2.18 7.05
CA THR A 380 1.55 1.67 8.32
C THR A 380 2.08 2.45 9.53
N THR A 381 3.37 2.77 9.53
CA THR A 381 3.99 3.57 10.60
C THR A 381 3.44 4.99 10.61
N THR A 382 3.35 5.63 9.45
CA THR A 382 2.78 6.97 9.34
C THR A 382 1.32 7.00 9.80
N ALA A 383 0.50 6.05 9.38
CA ALA A 383 -0.89 5.96 9.81
C ALA A 383 -1.01 5.85 11.33
N GLY A 384 -0.16 5.02 11.97
CA GLY A 384 -0.12 4.90 13.44
C GLY A 384 0.21 6.23 14.14
N ILE A 385 1.12 7.02 13.59
CA ILE A 385 1.50 8.33 14.12
C ILE A 385 0.38 9.37 13.90
N ILE A 386 -0.25 9.36 12.73
CA ILE A 386 -1.24 10.35 12.31
C ILE A 386 -2.60 10.11 12.97
N ALA A 387 -2.98 8.86 13.23
CA ALA A 387 -4.31 8.52 13.74
C ALA A 387 -4.75 9.38 14.94
N PRO A 388 -3.96 9.55 16.02
CA PRO A 388 -4.34 10.42 17.14
C PRO A 388 -4.34 11.92 16.81
N LEU A 389 -3.81 12.33 15.65
CA LEU A 389 -3.63 13.73 15.25
C LEU A 389 -4.64 14.19 14.19
N LEU A 390 -5.49 13.29 13.67
CA LEU A 390 -6.44 13.59 12.59
C LEU A 390 -7.31 14.83 12.89
N GLY A 391 -7.80 14.95 14.11
CA GLY A 391 -8.62 16.10 14.53
C GLY A 391 -7.84 17.41 14.49
N ALA A 392 -6.61 17.41 15.00
CA ALA A 392 -5.74 18.60 15.02
C ALA A 392 -5.26 19.01 13.62
N LEU A 393 -5.17 18.07 12.69
CA LEU A 393 -4.85 18.32 11.29
C LEU A 393 -6.04 18.80 10.45
N GLY A 394 -7.25 18.81 11.02
CA GLY A 394 -8.49 19.12 10.29
C GLY A 394 -8.92 18.04 9.30
N LEU A 395 -8.47 16.78 9.50
CA LEU A 395 -8.66 15.66 8.59
C LEU A 395 -9.63 14.59 9.12
N ALA A 396 -10.45 14.90 10.15
CA ALA A 396 -11.27 13.90 10.83
C ALA A 396 -12.62 13.59 10.14
N SER A 397 -13.01 14.28 9.04
CA SER A 397 -14.19 13.89 8.27
C SER A 397 -13.89 12.64 7.42
N PRO A 398 -14.87 11.76 7.13
CA PRO A 398 -14.64 10.51 6.42
C PRO A 398 -13.86 10.68 5.12
N VAL A 399 -14.26 11.65 4.29
CA VAL A 399 -13.59 11.92 3.00
C VAL A 399 -12.17 12.45 3.20
N LYS A 400 -11.96 13.40 4.12
CA LYS A 400 -10.63 13.95 4.42
C LYS A 400 -9.72 12.91 5.06
N THR A 401 -10.26 12.01 5.88
CA THR A 401 -9.49 10.87 6.41
C THR A 401 -9.04 9.94 5.29
N VAL A 402 -9.88 9.67 4.29
CA VAL A 402 -9.46 8.89 3.13
C VAL A 402 -8.43 9.64 2.28
N LEU A 403 -8.58 10.96 2.08
CA LEU A 403 -7.53 11.76 1.42
C LEU A 403 -6.22 11.73 2.22
N CYS A 404 -6.28 11.65 3.56
CA CYS A 404 -5.10 11.44 4.40
C CYS A 404 -4.45 10.07 4.12
N VAL A 405 -5.23 8.98 3.96
CA VAL A 405 -4.71 7.68 3.51
C VAL A 405 -3.99 7.82 2.17
N MET A 406 -4.58 8.54 1.21
CA MET A 406 -3.96 8.80 -0.09
C MET A 406 -2.68 9.63 0.05
N ALA A 407 -2.66 10.66 0.87
CA ALA A 407 -1.46 11.47 1.11
C ALA A 407 -0.32 10.63 1.71
N ILE A 408 -0.62 9.74 2.64
CA ILE A 408 0.34 8.78 3.19
C ILE A 408 0.86 7.85 2.08
N GLY A 409 -0.02 7.32 1.24
CA GLY A 409 0.33 6.47 0.09
C GLY A 409 1.24 7.20 -0.90
N ALA A 410 0.90 8.45 -1.25
CA ALA A 410 1.71 9.30 -2.13
C ALA A 410 3.12 9.54 -1.56
N GLY A 411 3.22 9.85 -0.26
CA GLY A 411 4.51 9.99 0.42
C GLY A 411 5.32 8.69 0.43
N ALA A 412 4.66 7.57 0.71
CA ALA A 412 5.29 6.26 0.73
C ALA A 412 5.71 5.73 -0.65
N MET A 413 5.22 6.31 -1.73
CA MET A 413 5.68 6.07 -3.09
C MET A 413 6.90 6.91 -3.45
N THR A 414 7.07 8.06 -2.82
CA THR A 414 8.07 9.07 -3.16
C THR A 414 9.48 8.57 -2.87
N VAL A 415 10.39 8.72 -3.85
CA VAL A 415 11.83 8.39 -3.75
C VAL A 415 12.11 6.91 -3.45
N SER A 416 11.77 6.03 -4.39
CA SER A 416 12.26 4.63 -4.38
C SER A 416 13.72 4.60 -4.82
N HIS A 417 14.63 4.07 -3.99
CA HIS A 417 16.07 4.01 -4.27
C HIS A 417 16.69 2.71 -3.72
N ALA A 418 18.01 2.60 -3.67
CA ALA A 418 18.73 1.36 -3.38
C ALA A 418 18.41 0.68 -2.03
N ASN A 419 17.69 1.32 -1.11
CA ASN A 419 17.20 0.67 0.12
C ASN A 419 15.83 -0.03 -0.06
N ASP A 420 15.22 0.11 -1.23
CA ASP A 420 13.90 -0.43 -1.58
C ASP A 420 14.07 -1.70 -2.44
N SER A 421 13.38 -2.80 -2.07
CA SER A 421 13.37 -4.03 -2.86
C SER A 421 12.84 -3.78 -4.27
N TYR A 422 11.80 -2.97 -4.40
CA TYR A 422 11.21 -2.65 -5.68
C TYR A 422 12.15 -1.92 -6.63
N PHE A 423 13.03 -1.06 -6.11
CA PHE A 423 14.09 -0.45 -6.91
C PHE A 423 14.95 -1.50 -7.59
N TRP A 424 15.36 -2.54 -6.85
CA TRP A 424 16.21 -3.62 -7.40
C TRP A 424 15.43 -4.53 -8.35
N VAL A 425 14.18 -4.81 -8.09
CA VAL A 425 13.32 -5.55 -9.01
C VAL A 425 13.22 -4.83 -10.36
N VAL A 426 12.92 -3.53 -10.35
CA VAL A 426 12.78 -2.73 -11.57
C VAL A 426 14.10 -2.60 -12.32
N THR A 427 15.21 -2.35 -11.61
CA THR A 427 16.53 -2.19 -12.25
C THR A 427 17.04 -3.49 -12.82
N ASN A 428 17.02 -4.58 -12.05
CA ASN A 428 17.55 -5.87 -12.50
C ASN A 428 16.73 -6.47 -13.65
N PHE A 429 15.40 -6.51 -13.52
CA PHE A 429 14.54 -7.04 -14.59
C PHE A 429 14.37 -6.07 -15.77
N GLY A 430 14.69 -4.80 -15.58
CA GLY A 430 14.77 -3.79 -16.62
C GLY A 430 16.11 -3.74 -17.35
N ASP A 431 17.04 -4.67 -17.03
CA ASP A 431 18.39 -4.75 -17.60
C ASP A 431 19.14 -3.40 -17.48
N MET A 432 18.98 -2.73 -16.33
CA MET A 432 19.60 -1.44 -16.00
C MET A 432 20.63 -1.59 -14.88
N ASP A 433 21.67 -0.77 -14.93
CA ASP A 433 22.60 -0.63 -13.81
C ASP A 433 22.00 0.27 -12.69
N PRO A 434 22.58 0.28 -11.48
CA PRO A 434 22.06 1.10 -10.38
C PRO A 434 22.01 2.61 -10.67
N GLU A 435 22.98 3.15 -11.45
CA GLU A 435 23.00 4.57 -11.83
C GLU A 435 21.82 4.90 -12.76
N GLN A 436 21.55 4.01 -13.70
CA GLN A 436 20.36 4.10 -14.55
C GLN A 436 19.07 3.99 -13.73
N GLY A 437 19.06 3.09 -12.73
CA GLY A 437 17.94 2.96 -11.76
C GLY A 437 17.64 4.25 -11.02
N TYR A 438 18.67 4.97 -10.58
CA TYR A 438 18.48 6.29 -9.95
C TYR A 438 17.90 7.31 -10.93
N LYS A 439 18.36 7.33 -12.17
CA LYS A 439 17.85 8.25 -13.20
C LYS A 439 16.43 7.90 -13.68
N THR A 440 16.04 6.65 -13.57
CA THR A 440 14.73 6.14 -14.05
C THR A 440 13.74 5.98 -12.90
N GLN A 441 13.88 4.93 -12.10
CA GLN A 441 12.94 4.56 -11.03
C GLN A 441 12.84 5.63 -9.93
N THR A 442 13.98 6.09 -9.40
CA THR A 442 13.98 7.05 -8.29
C THR A 442 13.36 8.39 -8.68
N VAL A 443 13.76 8.93 -9.84
CA VAL A 443 13.21 10.20 -10.32
C VAL A 443 11.73 10.06 -10.71
N CYS A 444 11.34 8.93 -11.32
CA CYS A 444 9.95 8.67 -11.66
C CYS A 444 9.06 8.67 -10.40
N THR A 445 9.46 7.95 -9.37
CA THR A 445 8.67 7.86 -8.12
C THR A 445 8.61 9.20 -7.38
N LEU A 446 9.67 10.02 -7.45
CA LEU A 446 9.64 11.40 -6.93
C LEU A 446 8.60 12.25 -7.68
N ILE A 447 8.61 12.20 -9.01
CA ILE A 447 7.67 12.96 -9.85
C ILE A 447 6.23 12.49 -9.60
N MET A 448 6.00 11.17 -9.55
CA MET A 448 4.69 10.60 -9.27
C MET A 448 4.17 10.98 -7.88
N GLY A 449 5.01 10.93 -6.85
CA GLY A 449 4.63 11.31 -5.49
C GLY A 449 4.23 12.78 -5.39
N ILE A 450 4.97 13.68 -6.05
CA ILE A 450 4.63 15.12 -6.11
C ILE A 450 3.33 15.34 -6.89
N ALA A 451 3.16 14.66 -8.04
CA ALA A 451 1.94 14.75 -8.85
C ALA A 451 0.71 14.25 -8.09
N ALA A 452 0.84 13.12 -7.39
CA ALA A 452 -0.21 12.58 -6.53
C ALA A 452 -0.57 13.55 -5.40
N MET A 453 0.44 14.13 -4.73
CA MET A 453 0.18 15.10 -3.66
C MET A 453 -0.51 16.35 -4.18
N ALA A 454 -0.16 16.83 -5.37
CA ALA A 454 -0.85 17.95 -6.01
C ALA A 454 -2.33 17.64 -6.28
N GLU A 455 -2.64 16.46 -6.81
CA GLU A 455 -4.02 16.00 -7.01
C GLU A 455 -4.79 15.90 -5.70
N ILE A 456 -4.20 15.25 -4.69
CA ILE A 456 -4.81 15.07 -3.36
C ILE A 456 -5.06 16.44 -2.71
N PHE A 457 -4.13 17.39 -2.84
CA PHE A 457 -4.32 18.74 -2.32
C PHE A 457 -5.49 19.45 -3.00
N ILE A 458 -5.59 19.39 -4.34
CA ILE A 458 -6.73 19.94 -5.09
C ILE A 458 -8.04 19.32 -4.60
N LEU A 459 -8.10 18.00 -4.46
CA LEU A 459 -9.28 17.30 -3.96
C LEU A 459 -9.63 17.71 -2.52
N SER A 460 -8.64 17.96 -1.67
CA SER A 460 -8.86 18.38 -0.29
C SER A 460 -9.45 19.79 -0.14
N LEU A 461 -9.34 20.62 -1.19
CA LEU A 461 -9.95 21.94 -1.24
C LEU A 461 -11.40 21.91 -1.75
N ILE A 462 -11.77 20.85 -2.49
CA ILE A 462 -13.09 20.71 -3.11
C ILE A 462 -14.01 19.86 -2.26
N LEU A 463 -13.48 18.84 -1.59
CA LEU A 463 -14.19 17.84 -0.77
C LEU A 463 -13.99 18.09 0.73
#